data_7a7a2f515f4781d2292c2832d6720fbf
#
_entry.id   7a7a2f515f4781d2292c2832d6720fbf
#
_cell.length_a   1.000
_cell.length_b   1.000
_cell.length_c   1.000
_cell.angle_alpha   90.00
_cell.angle_beta   90.00
_cell.angle_gamma   90.00
#
_symmetry.space_group_name_H-M   'P 1'
#
loop_
_entity.id
_entity.type
_entity.pdbx_description
1 polymer ?
#
loop_
_entity_poly.entity_id
_entity_poly.type
_entity_poly.pdbx_seq_one_letter_code
_entity_poly.pdbx_strand_id
1 'polypeptide(L)'
;MHSIVTPISHLFEIENNATRIARVSDSLECRDHSVAYDVSLQTLFHCELQPCHKLAEAGFTYLEKIRDTKPGLELISFHLASCYHSPVIENSVFVPGGYRYSKSDLFENARINFKKIKEIFGPDVVIAIENNNFYATPAYEYVTDPEFISQVVAENNINFLYDIAHAKVSSYNLGLTYEAYKQALPLDKTVQLHICKSGINNGAAYDAHFIPDEEEWKEITSLIDAYKSIRYFTIEYYREIDGLLDSIHHLKKIVS
;
A
#
# COMPACT_ATOMS: atom_id res chain seq x y z
N MET A 1 -12.95 14.01 6.65
CA MET A 1 -12.17 14.95 5.79
C MET A 1 -11.23 14.09 4.98
N HIS A 2 -11.12 14.32 3.67
CA HIS A 2 -10.18 13.60 2.81
C HIS A 2 -8.81 14.25 2.90
N SER A 3 -7.75 13.46 2.85
CA SER A 3 -6.36 13.91 2.91
C SER A 3 -5.60 13.41 1.68
N ILE A 4 -4.98 14.32 0.96
CA ILE A 4 -4.13 13.98 -0.19
C ILE A 4 -2.71 13.78 0.30
N VAL A 5 -2.20 12.61 0.03
CA VAL A 5 -0.93 12.12 0.55
C VAL A 5 0.07 11.96 -0.59
N THR A 6 1.32 12.31 -0.34
CA THR A 6 2.40 12.08 -1.31
C THR A 6 3.49 11.23 -0.67
N PRO A 7 3.92 10.13 -1.31
CA PRO A 7 5.01 9.31 -0.81
C PRO A 7 6.33 10.08 -0.91
N ILE A 8 7.14 9.99 0.13
CA ILE A 8 8.51 10.52 0.10
C ILE A 8 9.34 9.63 -0.83
N SER A 9 9.85 10.21 -1.90
CA SER A 9 10.60 9.52 -2.94
C SER A 9 11.85 10.31 -3.35
N HIS A 10 12.64 9.80 -4.29
CA HIS A 10 13.80 10.51 -4.85
C HIS A 10 13.47 11.90 -5.43
N LEU A 11 12.21 12.18 -5.76
CA LEU A 11 11.79 13.52 -6.18
C LEU A 11 12.02 14.57 -5.08
N PHE A 12 12.04 14.16 -3.80
CA PHE A 12 12.33 15.04 -2.68
C PHE A 12 13.80 15.43 -2.58
N GLU A 13 14.71 14.68 -3.20
CA GLU A 13 16.15 14.96 -3.22
C GLU A 13 16.52 16.05 -4.23
N ILE A 14 15.63 16.38 -5.15
CA ILE A 14 15.82 17.42 -6.15
C ILE A 14 15.50 18.78 -5.53
N GLU A 15 16.39 19.75 -5.73
CA GLU A 15 16.28 21.11 -5.17
C GLU A 15 14.88 21.72 -5.43
N ASN A 16 14.28 22.27 -4.38
CA ASN A 16 12.95 22.88 -4.35
C ASN A 16 11.75 21.94 -4.52
N ASN A 17 11.92 20.70 -4.96
CA ASN A 17 10.79 19.80 -5.16
C ASN A 17 10.09 19.41 -3.87
N ALA A 18 10.85 19.12 -2.79
CA ALA A 18 10.28 18.82 -1.48
C ALA A 18 9.33 19.94 -1.01
N THR A 19 9.74 21.20 -1.19
CA THR A 19 8.90 22.36 -0.84
C THR A 19 7.68 22.49 -1.74
N ARG A 20 7.80 22.23 -3.04
CA ARG A 20 6.66 22.27 -3.99
C ARG A 20 5.64 21.20 -3.65
N ILE A 21 6.09 19.97 -3.37
CA ILE A 21 5.24 18.83 -3.00
C ILE A 21 4.54 19.11 -1.67
N ALA A 22 5.30 19.52 -0.62
CA ALA A 22 4.75 19.78 0.71
C ALA A 22 3.68 20.89 0.71
N ARG A 23 3.75 21.86 -0.20
CA ARG A 23 2.74 22.93 -0.32
C ARG A 23 1.40 22.47 -0.85
N VAL A 24 1.38 21.39 -1.61
CA VAL A 24 0.18 20.88 -2.26
C VAL A 24 -0.34 19.58 -1.64
N SER A 25 0.45 18.91 -0.83
CA SER A 25 0.06 17.71 -0.09
C SER A 25 -0.54 18.10 1.26
N ASP A 26 -1.56 17.38 1.69
CA ASP A 26 -2.13 17.54 3.04
C ASP A 26 -1.31 16.72 4.05
N SER A 27 -0.70 15.62 3.59
CA SER A 27 0.18 14.74 4.37
C SER A 27 1.23 14.09 3.48
N LEU A 28 2.25 13.50 4.11
CA LEU A 28 3.30 12.74 3.45
C LEU A 28 3.30 11.29 3.98
N GLU A 29 3.52 10.35 3.06
CA GLU A 29 3.74 8.96 3.38
C GLU A 29 5.24 8.66 3.46
N CYS A 30 5.69 8.31 4.65
CA CYS A 30 7.03 7.84 4.89
C CYS A 30 7.16 6.35 4.51
N ARG A 31 8.35 5.95 4.08
CA ARG A 31 8.69 4.56 3.75
C ARG A 31 9.99 4.15 4.45
N ASP A 32 10.32 2.87 4.44
CA ASP A 32 11.50 2.35 5.15
C ASP A 32 12.79 3.08 4.74
N HIS A 33 12.96 3.37 3.44
CA HIS A 33 14.13 4.11 2.93
C HIS A 33 14.11 5.62 3.26
N SER A 34 12.96 6.16 3.67
CA SER A 34 12.79 7.58 3.98
C SER A 34 12.53 7.86 5.47
N VAL A 35 12.71 6.87 6.35
CA VAL A 35 12.45 6.99 7.79
C VAL A 35 13.26 8.12 8.45
N ALA A 36 14.46 8.39 7.94
CA ALA A 36 15.37 9.42 8.46
C ALA A 36 15.09 10.84 7.93
N TYR A 37 14.17 11.01 6.97
CA TYR A 37 13.82 12.35 6.48
C TYR A 37 13.15 13.17 7.57
N ASP A 38 13.67 14.37 7.79
CA ASP A 38 13.10 15.37 8.71
C ASP A 38 12.25 16.37 7.90
N VAL A 39 11.09 15.93 7.46
CA VAL A 39 10.10 16.75 6.76
C VAL A 39 8.83 16.77 7.60
N SER A 40 8.19 17.90 7.75
CA SER A 40 6.88 18.00 8.39
C SER A 40 5.81 17.24 7.61
N LEU A 41 4.65 17.02 8.21
CA LEU A 41 3.48 16.36 7.58
C LEU A 41 3.59 14.84 7.38
N GLN A 42 4.58 14.17 7.95
CA GLN A 42 4.73 12.72 7.85
C GLN A 42 3.76 12.01 8.80
N THR A 43 2.51 11.89 8.40
CA THR A 43 1.47 11.25 9.23
C THR A 43 1.10 9.84 8.78
N LEU A 44 1.64 9.38 7.64
CA LEU A 44 1.48 8.01 7.17
C LEU A 44 2.84 7.31 7.06
N PHE A 45 2.83 5.99 7.29
CA PHE A 45 4.00 5.14 7.08
C PHE A 45 3.59 3.86 6.33
N HIS A 46 4.26 3.59 5.21
CA HIS A 46 4.09 2.37 4.46
C HIS A 46 5.32 1.48 4.64
N CYS A 47 5.16 0.38 5.39
CA CYS A 47 6.23 -0.45 5.92
C CYS A 47 6.43 -1.72 5.09
N GLU A 48 7.68 -2.05 4.76
CA GLU A 48 8.03 -3.26 3.99
C GLU A 48 7.91 -4.56 4.79
N LEU A 49 7.77 -4.50 6.11
CA LEU A 49 7.53 -5.69 6.91
C LEU A 49 6.26 -6.41 6.46
N GLN A 50 6.30 -7.73 6.49
CA GLN A 50 5.17 -8.57 6.12
C GLN A 50 4.57 -9.22 7.37
N PRO A 51 3.47 -8.72 7.94
CA PRO A 51 2.90 -9.26 9.17
C PRO A 51 2.38 -10.70 9.05
N CYS A 52 2.15 -11.20 7.84
CA CYS A 52 1.83 -12.62 7.63
C CYS A 52 3.07 -13.54 7.72
N HIS A 53 4.28 -12.99 7.81
CA HIS A 53 5.50 -13.74 8.08
C HIS A 53 5.82 -13.78 9.58
N LYS A 54 6.66 -14.73 9.98
CA LYS A 54 7.19 -14.74 11.34
C LYS A 54 8.15 -13.57 11.53
N LEU A 55 7.71 -12.55 12.26
CA LEU A 55 8.57 -11.42 12.59
C LEU A 55 9.51 -11.78 13.74
N ALA A 56 10.79 -11.45 13.56
CA ALA A 56 11.77 -11.51 14.63
C ALA A 56 11.64 -10.29 15.57
N GLU A 57 12.24 -10.35 16.76
CA GLU A 57 12.23 -9.25 17.73
C GLU A 57 12.76 -7.93 17.13
N ALA A 58 13.78 -8.02 16.25
CA ALA A 58 14.30 -6.86 15.53
C ALA A 58 13.23 -6.12 14.70
N GLY A 59 12.25 -6.84 14.13
CA GLY A 59 11.12 -6.22 13.41
C GLY A 59 10.24 -5.40 14.35
N PHE A 60 9.95 -5.90 15.54
CA PHE A 60 9.17 -5.15 16.52
C PHE A 60 9.93 -3.95 17.08
N THR A 61 11.22 -4.11 17.37
CA THR A 61 12.10 -2.97 17.75
C THR A 61 12.13 -1.88 16.66
N TYR A 62 12.09 -2.29 15.40
CA TYR A 62 12.00 -1.34 14.29
C TYR A 62 10.65 -0.60 14.28
N LEU A 63 9.53 -1.29 14.52
CA LEU A 63 8.22 -0.65 14.63
C LEU A 63 8.14 0.33 15.81
N GLU A 64 8.73 -0.02 16.95
CA GLU A 64 8.86 0.88 18.10
C GLU A 64 9.64 2.15 17.74
N LYS A 65 10.75 1.99 17.00
CA LYS A 65 11.52 3.14 16.49
C LYS A 65 10.68 4.03 15.56
N ILE A 66 9.86 3.46 14.66
CA ILE A 66 8.94 4.24 13.81
C ILE A 66 7.99 5.05 14.69
N ARG A 67 7.31 4.43 15.66
CA ARG A 67 6.42 5.11 16.60
C ARG A 67 7.12 6.28 17.30
N ASP A 68 8.33 6.06 17.82
CA ASP A 68 9.05 7.05 18.62
C ASP A 68 9.58 8.20 17.76
N THR A 69 9.92 7.94 16.49
CA THR A 69 10.43 8.96 15.56
C THR A 69 9.35 9.69 14.77
N LYS A 70 8.12 9.16 14.75
CA LYS A 70 6.98 9.73 14.02
C LYS A 70 5.78 9.93 14.97
N PRO A 71 5.87 10.86 15.94
CA PRO A 71 4.84 11.03 16.99
C PRO A 71 3.48 11.51 16.45
N GLY A 72 3.43 12.04 15.23
CA GLY A 72 2.20 12.44 14.54
C GLY A 72 1.62 11.38 13.61
N LEU A 73 2.05 10.11 13.72
CA LEU A 73 1.59 9.04 12.85
C LEU A 73 0.10 8.75 13.05
N GLU A 74 -0.66 8.80 11.98
CA GLU A 74 -2.10 8.51 11.94
C GLU A 74 -2.40 7.14 11.34
N LEU A 75 -1.56 6.66 10.42
CA LEU A 75 -1.74 5.38 9.75
C LEU A 75 -0.40 4.69 9.47
N ILE A 76 -0.35 3.38 9.72
CA ILE A 76 0.72 2.50 9.25
C ILE A 76 0.11 1.38 8.43
N SER A 77 0.66 1.17 7.22
CA SER A 77 0.27 0.09 6.31
C SER A 77 1.42 -0.88 6.05
N PHE A 78 1.08 -2.11 5.68
CA PHE A 78 2.02 -3.20 5.48
C PHE A 78 1.72 -3.96 4.19
N HIS A 79 2.74 -4.59 3.63
CA HIS A 79 2.59 -5.45 2.46
C HIS A 79 2.13 -6.87 2.80
N LEU A 80 1.43 -7.47 1.83
CA LEU A 80 1.26 -8.92 1.68
C LEU A 80 2.01 -9.35 0.42
N ALA A 81 3.35 -9.46 0.50
CA ALA A 81 4.15 -9.52 -0.71
C ALA A 81 4.44 -10.96 -1.19
N SER A 82 4.63 -11.92 -0.29
CA SER A 82 4.99 -13.29 -0.68
C SER A 82 4.57 -14.33 0.36
N CYS A 83 4.34 -15.56 -0.08
CA CYS A 83 4.21 -16.71 0.82
C CYS A 83 5.54 -17.42 1.13
N TYR A 84 6.67 -16.90 0.67
CA TYR A 84 8.00 -17.42 0.99
C TYR A 84 8.71 -16.53 1.99
N HIS A 85 9.45 -17.15 2.94
CA HIS A 85 10.13 -16.45 4.03
C HIS A 85 11.14 -15.40 3.55
N SER A 86 11.90 -15.73 2.51
CA SER A 86 12.95 -14.87 1.96
C SER A 86 12.87 -14.89 0.44
N PRO A 87 11.80 -14.32 -0.15
CA PRO A 87 11.67 -14.31 -1.60
C PRO A 87 12.82 -13.54 -2.23
N VAL A 88 13.24 -13.96 -3.42
CA VAL A 88 14.23 -13.25 -4.22
C VAL A 88 13.50 -12.37 -5.23
N ILE A 89 14.04 -11.19 -5.53
CA ILE A 89 13.49 -10.32 -6.57
C ILE A 89 14.29 -10.53 -7.86
N GLU A 90 13.61 -11.01 -8.89
CA GLU A 90 14.16 -11.14 -10.25
C GLU A 90 13.29 -10.33 -11.23
N ASN A 91 13.87 -9.37 -11.94
CA ASN A 91 13.15 -8.49 -12.86
C ASN A 91 11.89 -7.84 -12.23
N SER A 92 12.01 -7.36 -11.00
CA SER A 92 10.92 -6.76 -10.22
C SER A 92 9.78 -7.73 -9.85
N VAL A 93 10.01 -9.04 -9.92
CA VAL A 93 9.05 -10.10 -9.57
C VAL A 93 9.62 -10.96 -8.45
N PHE A 94 8.81 -11.29 -7.44
CA PHE A 94 9.21 -12.24 -6.42
C PHE A 94 9.23 -13.66 -7.00
N VAL A 95 10.34 -14.35 -6.74
CA VAL A 95 10.49 -15.79 -7.00
C VAL A 95 10.75 -16.52 -5.67
N PRO A 96 10.48 -17.84 -5.61
CA PRO A 96 10.68 -18.62 -4.40
C PRO A 96 12.08 -18.48 -3.80
N GLY A 97 12.15 -18.23 -2.49
CA GLY A 97 13.40 -18.19 -1.74
C GLY A 97 13.15 -18.49 -0.25
N GLY A 98 14.02 -19.27 0.35
CA GLY A 98 13.80 -19.79 1.69
C GLY A 98 12.70 -20.87 1.75
N TYR A 99 12.07 -21.04 2.89
CA TYR A 99 10.95 -21.97 3.05
C TYR A 99 9.62 -21.27 2.70
N ARG A 100 8.65 -22.08 2.26
CA ARG A 100 7.30 -21.62 1.97
C ARG A 100 6.42 -21.76 3.23
N TYR A 101 5.71 -20.71 3.56
CA TYR A 101 4.63 -20.77 4.55
C TYR A 101 3.39 -21.47 3.98
N SER A 102 2.73 -22.26 4.78
CA SER A 102 1.37 -22.70 4.48
C SER A 102 0.37 -21.55 4.69
N LYS A 103 -0.83 -21.69 4.14
CA LYS A 103 -1.92 -20.72 4.37
C LYS A 103 -2.22 -20.54 5.87
N SER A 104 -2.18 -21.63 6.63
CA SER A 104 -2.37 -21.60 8.09
C SER A 104 -1.24 -20.89 8.84
N ASP A 105 0.02 -21.07 8.41
CA ASP A 105 1.14 -20.35 9.00
C ASP A 105 1.02 -18.84 8.81
N LEU A 106 0.61 -18.41 7.60
CA LEU A 106 0.40 -17.00 7.29
C LEU A 106 -0.68 -16.36 8.17
N PHE A 107 -1.82 -17.05 8.40
CA PHE A 107 -2.87 -16.58 9.29
C PHE A 107 -2.42 -16.53 10.75
N GLU A 108 -1.74 -17.58 11.24
CA GLU A 108 -1.27 -17.60 12.62
C GLU A 108 -0.23 -16.51 12.89
N ASN A 109 0.71 -16.30 11.97
CA ASN A 109 1.68 -15.20 12.06
C ASN A 109 0.97 -13.84 12.05
N ALA A 110 0.00 -13.63 11.14
CA ALA A 110 -0.79 -12.41 11.10
C ALA A 110 -1.46 -12.13 12.45
N ARG A 111 -2.11 -13.14 13.03
CA ARG A 111 -2.79 -13.03 14.32
C ARG A 111 -1.86 -12.62 15.45
N ILE A 112 -0.68 -13.23 15.52
CA ILE A 112 0.33 -12.91 16.55
C ILE A 112 0.90 -11.51 16.33
N ASN A 113 1.29 -11.20 15.09
CA ASN A 113 1.98 -9.96 14.78
C ASN A 113 1.07 -8.75 14.87
N PHE A 114 -0.16 -8.79 14.32
CA PHE A 114 -1.09 -7.66 14.41
C PHE A 114 -1.52 -7.36 15.84
N LYS A 115 -1.61 -8.38 16.70
CA LYS A 115 -1.81 -8.13 18.13
C LYS A 115 -0.68 -7.27 18.70
N LYS A 116 0.58 -7.64 18.47
CA LYS A 116 1.75 -6.90 18.97
C LYS A 116 1.90 -5.53 18.31
N ILE A 117 1.62 -5.42 17.00
CA ILE A 117 1.62 -4.15 16.27
C ILE A 117 0.61 -3.16 16.89
N LYS A 118 -0.60 -3.62 17.21
CA LYS A 118 -1.60 -2.79 17.89
C LYS A 118 -1.16 -2.35 19.29
N GLU A 119 -0.46 -3.21 20.02
CA GLU A 119 0.11 -2.86 21.34
C GLU A 119 1.19 -1.77 21.20
N ILE A 120 2.01 -1.83 20.13
CA ILE A 120 3.07 -0.84 19.87
C ILE A 120 2.49 0.52 19.52
N PHE A 121 1.54 0.60 18.58
CA PHE A 121 1.04 1.87 18.05
C PHE A 121 -0.16 2.44 18.83
N GLY A 122 -0.83 1.62 19.63
CA GLY A 122 -2.02 2.03 20.37
C GLY A 122 -3.27 2.20 19.50
N PRO A 123 -4.37 2.67 20.09
CA PRO A 123 -5.68 2.74 19.43
C PRO A 123 -5.81 3.91 18.43
N ASP A 124 -4.95 4.92 18.51
CA ASP A 124 -5.08 6.15 17.73
C ASP A 124 -4.46 6.02 16.34
N VAL A 125 -3.55 5.04 16.13
CA VAL A 125 -2.92 4.78 14.84
C VAL A 125 -3.71 3.71 14.07
N VAL A 126 -4.16 4.04 12.89
CA VAL A 126 -4.84 3.12 11.99
C VAL A 126 -3.83 2.11 11.42
N ILE A 127 -4.16 0.82 11.47
CA ILE A 127 -3.34 -0.24 10.91
C ILE A 127 -4.04 -0.80 9.68
N ALA A 128 -3.32 -0.92 8.56
CA ALA A 128 -3.84 -1.43 7.30
C ALA A 128 -2.88 -2.43 6.65
N ILE A 129 -3.42 -3.25 5.76
CA ILE A 129 -2.63 -4.05 4.81
C ILE A 129 -3.01 -3.68 3.39
N GLU A 130 -2.06 -3.84 2.47
CA GLU A 130 -2.21 -3.57 1.06
C GLU A 130 -2.38 -4.86 0.24
N ASN A 131 -3.22 -4.82 -0.82
CA ASN A 131 -3.23 -5.84 -1.87
C ASN A 131 -1.99 -5.70 -2.77
N ASN A 132 -1.41 -6.82 -3.17
CA ASN A 132 -0.20 -6.83 -3.99
C ASN A 132 -0.47 -7.27 -5.44
N ASN A 133 0.49 -7.01 -6.32
CA ASN A 133 0.54 -7.50 -7.70
C ASN A 133 0.68 -9.02 -7.74
N PHE A 134 -0.11 -9.69 -8.59
CA PHE A 134 0.12 -11.09 -8.93
C PHE A 134 1.03 -11.20 -10.16
N TYR A 135 2.06 -12.02 -10.02
CA TYR A 135 2.85 -12.53 -11.14
C TYR A 135 2.88 -14.05 -11.09
N ALA A 136 3.01 -14.71 -12.24
CA ALA A 136 2.90 -16.16 -12.37
C ALA A 136 4.11 -16.92 -11.79
N THR A 137 4.38 -16.71 -10.50
CA THR A 137 5.37 -17.47 -9.71
C THR A 137 4.71 -17.99 -8.43
N PRO A 138 5.22 -19.12 -7.86
CA PRO A 138 4.69 -19.64 -6.60
C PRO A 138 4.81 -18.68 -5.40
N ALA A 139 5.60 -17.61 -5.52
CA ALA A 139 5.81 -16.66 -4.44
C ALA A 139 4.56 -15.85 -4.07
N TYR A 140 3.63 -15.71 -5.01
CA TYR A 140 2.39 -14.94 -4.82
C TYR A 140 1.17 -15.79 -4.42
N GLU A 141 1.35 -17.10 -4.27
CA GLU A 141 0.25 -17.96 -3.84
C GLU A 141 -0.30 -17.51 -2.48
N TYR A 142 -1.61 -17.44 -2.35
CA TYR A 142 -2.39 -16.91 -1.24
C TYR A 142 -2.35 -15.37 -1.08
N VAL A 143 -1.18 -14.74 -1.08
CA VAL A 143 -1.03 -13.31 -0.71
C VAL A 143 -1.69 -12.34 -1.67
N THR A 144 -2.01 -12.77 -2.89
CA THR A 144 -2.79 -12.02 -3.87
C THR A 144 -4.21 -12.57 -4.08
N ASP A 145 -4.59 -13.60 -3.33
CA ASP A 145 -5.96 -14.11 -3.31
C ASP A 145 -6.85 -13.14 -2.52
N PRO A 146 -7.89 -12.54 -3.15
CA PRO A 146 -8.72 -11.54 -2.48
C PRO A 146 -9.50 -12.11 -1.28
N GLU A 147 -9.85 -13.41 -1.28
CA GLU A 147 -10.49 -14.05 -0.14
C GLU A 147 -9.51 -14.18 1.04
N PHE A 148 -8.24 -14.52 0.76
CA PHE A 148 -7.20 -14.56 1.78
C PHE A 148 -6.98 -13.18 2.39
N ILE A 149 -6.86 -12.13 1.57
CA ILE A 149 -6.69 -10.74 2.01
C ILE A 149 -7.87 -10.32 2.89
N SER A 150 -9.10 -10.59 2.44
CA SER A 150 -10.33 -10.28 3.16
C SER A 150 -10.40 -10.97 4.52
N GLN A 151 -9.99 -12.23 4.58
CA GLN A 151 -9.94 -13.00 5.83
C GLN A 151 -8.88 -12.44 6.80
N VAL A 152 -7.68 -12.10 6.32
CA VAL A 152 -6.63 -11.47 7.15
C VAL A 152 -7.14 -10.15 7.76
N VAL A 153 -7.78 -9.31 6.95
CA VAL A 153 -8.36 -8.04 7.43
C VAL A 153 -9.43 -8.27 8.51
N ALA A 154 -10.35 -9.17 8.24
CA ALA A 154 -11.49 -9.45 9.15
C ALA A 154 -11.03 -10.08 10.47
N GLU A 155 -10.22 -11.15 10.44
CA GLU A 155 -9.78 -11.88 11.63
C GLU A 155 -8.89 -11.02 12.54
N ASN A 156 -8.13 -10.11 11.97
CA ASN A 156 -7.26 -9.22 12.73
C ASN A 156 -7.92 -7.89 13.09
N ASN A 157 -9.15 -7.62 12.62
CA ASN A 157 -9.83 -6.35 12.83
C ASN A 157 -8.90 -5.15 12.52
N ILE A 158 -8.36 -5.15 11.32
CA ILE A 158 -7.51 -4.10 10.74
C ILE A 158 -8.19 -3.49 9.52
N ASN A 159 -7.60 -2.47 8.96
CA ASN A 159 -8.11 -1.79 7.78
C ASN A 159 -7.42 -2.26 6.50
N PHE A 160 -7.88 -1.74 5.39
CA PHE A 160 -7.38 -2.06 4.07
C PHE A 160 -6.82 -0.81 3.39
N LEU A 161 -5.64 -0.95 2.81
CA LEU A 161 -5.09 -0.06 1.81
C LEU A 161 -5.38 -0.68 0.45
N TYR A 162 -6.20 -0.03 -0.34
CA TYR A 162 -6.53 -0.51 -1.67
C TYR A 162 -5.64 0.16 -2.71
N ASP A 163 -4.72 -0.62 -3.28
CA ASP A 163 -3.98 -0.20 -4.47
C ASP A 163 -4.74 -0.63 -5.73
N ILE A 164 -5.16 0.37 -6.50
CA ILE A 164 -5.97 0.20 -7.71
C ILE A 164 -5.16 -0.48 -8.82
N ALA A 165 -3.90 -0.07 -8.99
CA ALA A 165 -3.02 -0.63 -10.04
C ALA A 165 -2.67 -2.08 -9.73
N HIS A 166 -2.36 -2.41 -8.46
CA HIS A 166 -2.10 -3.78 -8.02
C HIS A 166 -3.29 -4.71 -8.29
N ALA A 167 -4.51 -4.25 -8.04
CA ALA A 167 -5.71 -5.02 -8.32
C ALA A 167 -5.93 -5.24 -9.82
N LYS A 168 -5.68 -4.21 -10.66
CA LYS A 168 -5.73 -4.33 -12.12
C LYS A 168 -4.66 -5.29 -12.64
N VAL A 169 -3.44 -5.22 -12.13
CA VAL A 169 -2.34 -6.16 -12.47
C VAL A 169 -2.71 -7.58 -12.09
N SER A 170 -3.17 -7.79 -10.85
CA SER A 170 -3.52 -9.12 -10.36
C SER A 170 -4.66 -9.74 -11.15
N SER A 171 -5.75 -9.01 -11.37
CA SER A 171 -6.88 -9.51 -12.14
C SER A 171 -6.49 -9.88 -13.57
N TYR A 172 -5.72 -9.02 -14.25
CA TYR A 172 -5.27 -9.28 -15.62
C TYR A 172 -4.40 -10.53 -15.70
N ASN A 173 -3.39 -10.64 -14.83
CA ASN A 173 -2.43 -11.75 -14.85
C ASN A 173 -3.06 -13.08 -14.38
N LEU A 174 -4.12 -13.02 -13.57
CA LEU A 174 -4.92 -14.19 -13.17
C LEU A 174 -5.97 -14.60 -14.23
N GLY A 175 -6.18 -13.78 -15.27
CA GLY A 175 -7.22 -14.00 -16.27
C GLY A 175 -8.65 -13.80 -15.73
N LEU A 176 -8.80 -12.98 -14.69
CA LEU A 176 -10.07 -12.60 -14.07
C LEU A 176 -10.55 -11.26 -14.62
N THR A 177 -11.86 -10.99 -14.53
CA THR A 177 -12.34 -9.62 -14.74
C THR A 177 -11.94 -8.76 -13.53
N TYR A 178 -11.57 -7.49 -13.79
CA TYR A 178 -11.20 -6.57 -12.73
C TYR A 178 -12.33 -6.41 -11.69
N GLU A 179 -13.57 -6.30 -12.12
CA GLU A 179 -14.71 -6.16 -11.23
C GLU A 179 -14.91 -7.39 -10.32
N ALA A 180 -14.73 -8.61 -10.84
CA ALA A 180 -14.84 -9.80 -10.02
C ALA A 180 -13.73 -9.89 -8.96
N TYR A 181 -12.50 -9.53 -9.33
CA TYR A 181 -11.37 -9.48 -8.39
C TYR A 181 -11.60 -8.40 -7.32
N LYS A 182 -11.95 -7.19 -7.75
CA LYS A 182 -12.21 -6.04 -6.87
C LYS A 182 -13.32 -6.32 -5.85
N GLN A 183 -14.44 -6.92 -6.29
CA GLN A 183 -15.58 -7.22 -5.41
C GLN A 183 -15.28 -8.22 -4.30
N ALA A 184 -14.26 -9.07 -4.47
CA ALA A 184 -13.84 -10.03 -3.46
C ALA A 184 -12.85 -9.44 -2.43
N LEU A 185 -12.31 -8.24 -2.68
CA LEU A 185 -11.47 -7.51 -1.74
C LEU A 185 -12.29 -6.84 -0.63
N PRO A 186 -11.72 -6.56 0.55
CA PRO A 186 -12.44 -5.99 1.69
C PRO A 186 -12.62 -4.47 1.57
N LEU A 187 -13.27 -4.01 0.49
CA LEU A 187 -13.39 -2.59 0.15
C LEU A 187 -14.15 -1.76 1.21
N ASP A 188 -15.04 -2.37 1.98
CA ASP A 188 -15.73 -1.74 3.12
C ASP A 188 -14.77 -1.36 4.26
N LYS A 189 -13.60 -1.96 4.30
CA LYS A 189 -12.51 -1.68 5.26
C LYS A 189 -11.45 -0.73 4.71
N THR A 190 -11.60 -0.25 3.46
CA THR A 190 -10.62 0.64 2.85
C THR A 190 -10.59 1.99 3.56
N VAL A 191 -9.40 2.39 3.97
CA VAL A 191 -9.12 3.71 4.59
C VAL A 191 -8.16 4.55 3.76
N GLN A 192 -7.38 3.91 2.89
CA GLN A 192 -6.39 4.54 2.02
C GLN A 192 -6.47 3.95 0.62
N LEU A 193 -6.30 4.80 -0.40
CA LEU A 193 -6.08 4.40 -1.79
C LEU A 193 -4.64 4.71 -2.20
N HIS A 194 -3.97 3.74 -2.84
CA HIS A 194 -2.82 4.01 -3.68
C HIS A 194 -3.29 4.16 -5.12
N ILE A 195 -2.81 5.20 -5.78
CA ILE A 195 -3.35 5.70 -7.04
C ILE A 195 -2.21 5.87 -8.04
N CYS A 196 -2.17 4.98 -9.00
CA CYS A 196 -1.37 5.12 -10.21
C CYS A 196 -2.02 4.29 -11.33
N LYS A 197 -1.50 4.42 -12.55
CA LYS A 197 -1.91 3.58 -13.67
C LYS A 197 -0.92 2.45 -13.88
N SER A 198 -1.44 1.24 -14.01
CA SER A 198 -0.68 0.05 -14.41
C SER A 198 -0.30 0.09 -15.90
N GLY A 199 0.65 -0.76 -16.28
CA GLY A 199 1.06 -0.97 -17.66
C GLY A 199 0.86 -2.40 -18.13
N ILE A 200 0.91 -2.62 -19.44
CA ILE A 200 0.94 -3.96 -20.05
C ILE A 200 2.19 -4.03 -20.94
N ASN A 201 2.98 -5.09 -20.78
CA ASN A 201 4.15 -5.36 -21.60
C ASN A 201 4.24 -6.86 -21.88
N ASN A 202 4.46 -7.24 -23.14
CA ASN A 202 4.59 -8.63 -23.59
C ASN A 202 3.44 -9.55 -23.10
N GLY A 203 2.21 -9.02 -23.03
CA GLY A 203 1.04 -9.79 -22.62
C GLY A 203 0.89 -10.00 -21.10
N ALA A 204 1.71 -9.37 -20.28
CA ALA A 204 1.58 -9.34 -18.82
C ALA A 204 1.36 -7.91 -18.34
N ALA A 205 0.48 -7.74 -17.36
CA ALA A 205 0.31 -6.47 -16.67
C ALA A 205 1.40 -6.32 -15.61
N TYR A 206 1.81 -5.07 -15.36
CA TYR A 206 2.81 -4.73 -14.35
C TYR A 206 2.48 -3.39 -13.69
N ASP A 207 2.97 -3.21 -12.48
CA ASP A 207 2.88 -1.93 -11.79
C ASP A 207 3.85 -0.93 -12.40
N ALA A 208 3.28 0.02 -13.13
CA ALA A 208 4.04 0.96 -13.95
C ALA A 208 4.23 2.32 -13.31
N HIS A 209 3.50 2.62 -12.25
CA HIS A 209 3.43 3.95 -11.65
C HIS A 209 3.30 5.05 -12.72
N PHE A 210 2.41 4.86 -13.70
CA PHE A 210 2.09 5.89 -14.68
C PHE A 210 1.12 6.92 -14.09
N ILE A 211 1.05 8.10 -14.71
CA ILE A 211 0.03 9.11 -14.38
C ILE A 211 -1.35 8.49 -14.57
N PRO A 212 -2.25 8.62 -13.58
CA PRO A 212 -3.63 8.19 -13.71
C PRO A 212 -4.32 8.89 -14.88
N ASP A 213 -5.09 8.16 -15.66
CA ASP A 213 -5.89 8.72 -16.74
C ASP A 213 -7.39 8.85 -16.36
N GLU A 214 -8.22 9.10 -17.36
CA GLU A 214 -9.65 9.34 -17.15
C GLU A 214 -10.38 8.12 -16.54
N GLU A 215 -9.89 6.91 -16.79
CA GLU A 215 -10.46 5.68 -16.24
C GLU A 215 -10.19 5.57 -14.73
N GLU A 216 -8.93 5.77 -14.32
CA GLU A 216 -8.56 5.77 -12.91
C GLU A 216 -9.29 6.89 -12.14
N TRP A 217 -9.41 8.09 -12.71
CA TRP A 217 -10.12 9.19 -12.05
C TRP A 217 -11.61 8.91 -11.86
N LYS A 218 -12.28 8.31 -12.84
CA LYS A 218 -13.68 7.86 -12.70
C LYS A 218 -13.84 6.79 -11.64
N GLU A 219 -12.89 5.85 -11.57
CA GLU A 219 -12.91 4.82 -10.54
C GLU A 219 -12.75 5.39 -9.14
N ILE A 220 -11.79 6.30 -8.94
CA ILE A 220 -11.59 6.98 -7.65
C ILE A 220 -12.87 7.67 -7.20
N THR A 221 -13.54 8.40 -8.10
CA THR A 221 -14.82 9.06 -7.81
C THR A 221 -15.87 8.03 -7.36
N SER A 222 -15.98 6.91 -8.06
CA SER A 222 -16.92 5.84 -7.71
C SER A 222 -16.61 5.21 -6.34
N LEU A 223 -15.32 5.02 -6.02
CA LEU A 223 -14.90 4.47 -4.73
C LEU A 223 -15.22 5.43 -3.57
N ILE A 224 -14.98 6.73 -3.74
CA ILE A 224 -15.32 7.77 -2.74
C ILE A 224 -16.83 7.79 -2.46
N ASP A 225 -17.64 7.64 -3.50
CA ASP A 225 -19.09 7.63 -3.37
C ASP A 225 -19.59 6.37 -2.65
N ALA A 226 -19.00 5.23 -2.95
CA ALA A 226 -19.40 3.93 -2.39
C ALA A 226 -18.87 3.70 -0.96
N TYR A 227 -17.65 4.13 -0.65
CA TYR A 227 -16.96 3.77 0.60
C TYR A 227 -16.53 5.00 1.40
N LYS A 228 -17.36 5.40 2.35
CA LYS A 228 -17.12 6.60 3.19
C LYS A 228 -16.02 6.44 4.25
N SER A 229 -15.45 5.25 4.38
CA SER A 229 -14.27 4.95 5.22
C SER A 229 -12.96 5.46 4.62
N ILE A 230 -12.90 5.69 3.32
CA ILE A 230 -11.70 6.16 2.63
C ILE A 230 -11.39 7.60 3.07
N ARG A 231 -10.19 7.81 3.59
CA ARG A 231 -9.73 9.10 4.10
C ARG A 231 -8.45 9.60 3.44
N TYR A 232 -7.57 8.69 3.05
CA TYR A 232 -6.24 8.99 2.54
C TYR A 232 -6.12 8.58 1.06
N PHE A 233 -5.55 9.47 0.26
CA PHE A 233 -5.40 9.29 -1.19
C PHE A 233 -3.95 9.55 -1.56
N THR A 234 -3.19 8.48 -1.80
CA THR A 234 -1.77 8.53 -2.09
C THR A 234 -1.52 8.38 -3.59
N ILE A 235 -0.92 9.39 -4.22
CA ILE A 235 -0.54 9.33 -5.64
C ILE A 235 0.86 8.76 -5.77
N GLU A 236 0.97 7.59 -6.36
CA GLU A 236 2.23 6.88 -6.59
C GLU A 236 2.77 7.14 -8.00
N TYR A 237 3.26 8.36 -8.20
CA TYR A 237 3.94 8.75 -9.42
C TYR A 237 5.32 9.32 -9.09
N TYR A 238 6.36 8.76 -9.71
CA TYR A 238 7.75 8.98 -9.30
C TYR A 238 8.65 9.51 -10.42
N ARG A 239 8.12 9.77 -11.63
CA ARG A 239 8.97 10.06 -12.79
C ARG A 239 9.42 11.52 -12.85
N GLU A 240 8.50 12.45 -12.71
CA GLU A 240 8.79 13.87 -12.81
C GLU A 240 7.79 14.71 -12.00
N ILE A 241 8.24 15.88 -11.57
CA ILE A 241 7.53 16.69 -10.56
C ILE A 241 6.22 17.29 -11.11
N ASP A 242 6.19 17.77 -12.35
CA ASP A 242 5.04 18.52 -12.85
C ASP A 242 3.83 17.60 -13.03
N GLY A 243 4.00 16.38 -13.56
CA GLY A 243 2.92 15.39 -13.61
C GLY A 243 2.41 14.95 -12.25
N LEU A 244 3.29 14.87 -11.23
CA LEU A 244 2.87 14.62 -9.85
C LEU A 244 2.00 15.76 -9.32
N LEU A 245 2.43 17.02 -9.47
CA LEU A 245 1.69 18.18 -9.02
C LEU A 245 0.35 18.33 -9.72
N ASP A 246 0.30 18.10 -11.04
CA ASP A 246 -0.94 18.13 -11.82
C ASP A 246 -1.92 17.05 -11.35
N SER A 247 -1.42 15.83 -11.07
CA SER A 247 -2.24 14.74 -10.53
C SER A 247 -2.79 15.08 -9.13
N ILE A 248 -1.99 15.68 -8.25
CA ILE A 248 -2.44 16.16 -6.93
C ILE A 248 -3.54 17.23 -7.10
N HIS A 249 -3.34 18.21 -7.99
CA HIS A 249 -4.34 19.25 -8.24
C HIS A 249 -5.63 18.68 -8.83
N HIS A 250 -5.54 17.65 -9.68
CA HIS A 250 -6.71 16.99 -10.22
C HIS A 250 -7.47 16.25 -9.11
N LEU A 251 -6.77 15.46 -8.29
CA LEU A 251 -7.36 14.73 -7.19
C LEU A 251 -8.05 15.67 -6.18
N LYS A 252 -7.47 16.84 -5.88
CA LYS A 252 -8.11 17.85 -5.03
C LYS A 252 -9.49 18.27 -5.49
N LYS A 253 -9.71 18.34 -6.81
CA LYS A 253 -11.01 18.69 -7.37
C LYS A 253 -12.03 17.56 -7.25
N ILE A 254 -11.56 16.30 -7.16
CA ILE A 254 -12.43 15.13 -7.02
C ILE A 254 -12.89 14.98 -5.55
N VAL A 255 -11.98 15.24 -4.59
CA VAL A 255 -12.22 14.95 -3.17
C VAL A 255 -12.75 16.15 -2.35
N SER A 256 -12.87 17.34 -3.00
CA SER A 256 -13.33 18.60 -2.37
C SER A 256 -14.90 18.70 -2.25
#